data_e40a8c106dc110f24ec81e2e648e3589
#
_entry.id   e40a8c106dc110f24ec81e2e648e3589
#
_cell.length_a   1.000
_cell.length_b   1.000
_cell.length_c   1.000
_cell.angle_alpha   90.00
_cell.angle_beta   90.00
_cell.angle_gamma   90.00
#
_symmetry.space_group_name_H-M   'P 1'
#
loop_
_entity.id
_entity.type
_entity.pdbx_description
1 polymer ?
#
loop_
_entity_poly.entity_id
_entity_poly.type
_entity_poly.pdbx_seq_one_letter_code
_entity_poly.pdbx_strand_id
1 'polypeptide(L)'
;MSDAREQPAAQPQKKRMSRGTRVLVIIVCVLLAIALILVATVLILSAVGRNALTNDDGVNIARDDVEALGSGTVRYNGQLYRYNTDIVTILLMGVDEEVKQDTGGVYGNANQSDANILAVLDMRNQELTLVSISRDAMCTLDVLDSTGAHVGTATAQLALAYSYGDGAERSCELTSAAVSRLFYDLPIPAYGSIYMQGIRQLVDSVGGVTVTPD
;
A
#
# COMPACT_ATOMS: atom_id res chain seq x y z
N MET A 1 36.46 -59.13 62.99
CA MET A 1 36.99 -58.06 62.07
C MET A 1 36.35 -58.29 60.71
N SER A 2 35.27 -57.62 60.45
CA SER A 2 34.48 -57.69 59.20
C SER A 2 34.88 -56.57 58.31
N ASP A 3 35.42 -56.94 57.17
CA ASP A 3 35.81 -56.01 56.12
C ASP A 3 34.63 -55.72 55.20
N ALA A 4 33.98 -54.55 55.36
CA ALA A 4 32.88 -54.12 54.55
C ALA A 4 33.47 -53.39 53.31
N ARG A 5 33.45 -54.08 52.15
CA ARG A 5 33.78 -53.49 50.86
C ARG A 5 32.62 -52.63 50.40
N GLU A 6 32.81 -51.32 50.37
CA GLU A 6 31.92 -50.37 49.68
C GLU A 6 31.94 -50.63 48.18
N GLN A 7 30.78 -50.89 47.60
CA GLN A 7 30.56 -50.92 46.14
C GLN A 7 30.47 -49.47 45.62
N PRO A 8 31.24 -49.10 44.55
CA PRO A 8 31.10 -47.78 43.95
C PRO A 8 29.78 -47.66 43.18
N ALA A 9 29.06 -46.56 43.42
CA ALA A 9 27.80 -46.20 42.75
C ALA A 9 27.96 -46.15 41.23
N ALA A 10 27.09 -46.84 40.51
CA ALA A 10 27.07 -46.88 39.06
C ALA A 10 26.72 -45.48 38.51
N GLN A 11 27.61 -44.90 37.75
CA GLN A 11 27.37 -43.62 37.01
C GLN A 11 26.33 -43.88 35.88
N PRO A 12 25.39 -42.95 35.67
CA PRO A 12 24.41 -43.06 34.59
C PRO A 12 25.06 -43.00 33.23
N GLN A 13 25.00 -44.06 32.45
CA GLN A 13 25.48 -44.14 31.08
C GLN A 13 24.66 -43.19 30.19
N LYS A 14 25.26 -42.10 29.68
CA LYS A 14 24.68 -41.25 28.63
C LYS A 14 24.48 -42.08 27.36
N LYS A 15 23.25 -42.46 27.05
CA LYS A 15 22.87 -43.10 25.77
C LYS A 15 23.33 -42.23 24.60
N ARG A 16 24.36 -42.65 23.87
CA ARG A 16 24.79 -41.99 22.62
C ARG A 16 23.71 -42.21 21.56
N MET A 17 23.11 -41.09 21.09
CA MET A 17 22.15 -41.13 19.98
C MET A 17 22.81 -41.75 18.74
N SER A 18 22.05 -42.55 18.00
CA SER A 18 22.50 -43.16 16.75
C SER A 18 22.81 -42.09 15.71
N ARG A 19 23.70 -42.33 14.73
CA ARG A 19 24.00 -41.39 13.65
C ARG A 19 22.75 -40.96 12.89
N GLY A 20 21.83 -41.88 12.59
CA GLY A 20 20.57 -41.59 11.92
C GLY A 20 19.66 -40.64 12.72
N THR A 21 19.54 -40.86 14.04
CA THR A 21 18.74 -39.98 14.91
C THR A 21 19.32 -38.55 14.98
N ARG A 22 20.63 -38.41 14.98
CA ARG A 22 21.29 -37.06 14.93
C ARG A 22 21.00 -36.33 13.63
N VAL A 23 21.10 -37.04 12.48
CA VAL A 23 20.79 -36.45 11.17
C VAL A 23 19.31 -36.04 11.09
N LEU A 24 18.40 -36.88 11.57
CA LEU A 24 16.97 -36.57 11.61
C LEU A 24 16.69 -35.31 12.46
N VAL A 25 17.29 -35.21 13.67
CA VAL A 25 17.13 -34.04 14.55
C VAL A 25 17.67 -32.77 13.88
N ILE A 26 18.83 -32.85 13.21
CA ILE A 26 19.38 -31.71 12.49
C ILE A 26 18.44 -31.25 11.37
N ILE A 27 17.89 -32.17 10.57
CA ILE A 27 16.94 -31.84 9.50
C ILE A 27 15.70 -31.16 10.07
N VAL A 28 15.11 -31.69 11.14
CA VAL A 28 13.93 -31.10 11.81
C VAL A 28 14.25 -29.71 12.35
N CYS A 29 15.42 -29.52 12.99
CA CYS A 29 15.82 -28.19 13.48
C CYS A 29 16.02 -27.18 12.36
N VAL A 30 16.58 -27.59 11.22
CA VAL A 30 16.74 -26.72 10.04
C VAL A 30 15.38 -26.34 9.45
N LEU A 31 14.47 -27.28 9.32
CA LEU A 31 13.11 -26.99 8.82
C LEU A 31 12.34 -26.05 9.76
N LEU A 32 12.47 -26.24 11.07
CA LEU A 32 11.86 -25.33 12.06
C LEU A 32 12.49 -23.93 12.00
N ALA A 33 13.81 -23.83 11.82
CA ALA A 33 14.48 -22.55 11.66
C ALA A 33 14.01 -21.82 10.39
N ILE A 34 13.87 -22.51 9.26
CA ILE A 34 13.35 -21.95 8.02
C ILE A 34 11.90 -21.48 8.20
N ALA A 35 11.05 -22.28 8.85
CA ALA A 35 9.66 -21.91 9.12
C ALA A 35 9.58 -20.65 10.01
N LEU A 36 10.42 -20.54 11.05
CA LEU A 36 10.49 -19.35 11.91
C LEU A 36 10.95 -18.11 11.14
N ILE A 37 11.94 -18.24 10.25
CA ILE A 37 12.41 -17.14 9.41
C ILE A 37 11.28 -16.67 8.48
N LEU A 38 10.54 -17.59 7.85
CA LEU A 38 9.41 -17.24 6.98
C LEU A 38 8.30 -16.51 7.75
N VAL A 39 7.95 -17.00 8.93
CA VAL A 39 6.96 -16.30 9.79
C VAL A 39 7.46 -14.92 10.20
N ALA A 40 8.72 -14.80 10.61
CA ALA A 40 9.31 -13.52 10.99
C ALA A 40 9.34 -12.53 9.82
N THR A 41 9.70 -12.97 8.61
CA THR A 41 9.67 -12.11 7.41
C THR A 41 8.26 -11.65 7.06
N VAL A 42 7.25 -12.52 7.13
CA VAL A 42 5.84 -12.13 6.92
C VAL A 42 5.39 -11.11 7.97
N LEU A 43 5.74 -11.30 9.24
CA LEU A 43 5.38 -10.37 10.31
C LEU A 43 6.07 -9.02 10.15
N ILE A 44 7.36 -9.00 9.77
CA ILE A 44 8.10 -7.76 9.51
C ILE A 44 7.51 -7.03 8.30
N LEU A 45 7.28 -7.73 7.18
CA LEU A 45 6.68 -7.14 5.98
C LEU A 45 5.27 -6.60 6.27
N SER A 46 4.47 -7.31 7.05
CA SER A 46 3.13 -6.83 7.44
C SER A 46 3.19 -5.62 8.36
N ALA A 47 4.15 -5.55 9.29
CA ALA A 47 4.34 -4.40 10.18
C ALA A 47 4.88 -3.18 9.43
N VAL A 48 5.88 -3.37 8.56
CA VAL A 48 6.45 -2.30 7.73
C VAL A 48 5.41 -1.81 6.71
N GLY A 49 4.70 -2.73 6.05
CA GLY A 49 3.63 -2.38 5.11
C GLY A 49 2.51 -1.60 5.79
N ARG A 50 2.07 -2.02 6.99
CA ARG A 50 1.05 -1.30 7.75
C ARG A 50 1.52 0.11 8.14
N ASN A 51 2.74 0.27 8.63
CA ASN A 51 3.28 1.57 8.99
C ASN A 51 3.47 2.48 7.76
N ALA A 52 3.91 1.95 6.62
CA ALA A 52 4.00 2.69 5.37
C ALA A 52 2.63 3.14 4.84
N LEU A 53 1.59 2.30 5.04
CA LEU A 53 0.23 2.59 4.60
C LEU A 53 -0.56 3.50 5.56
N THR A 54 -0.08 3.74 6.77
CA THR A 54 -0.80 4.57 7.78
C THR A 54 -0.08 5.86 8.16
N ASN A 55 1.16 6.08 7.73
CA ASN A 55 1.98 7.25 8.06
C ASN A 55 2.29 8.09 6.82
N ASP A 56 1.27 8.47 6.05
CA ASP A 56 1.44 9.49 5.01
C ASP A 56 1.33 10.88 5.65
N ASP A 57 2.44 11.64 5.65
CA ASP A 57 2.46 13.05 6.04
C ASP A 57 1.88 13.88 4.88
N GLY A 58 0.57 13.74 4.63
CA GLY A 58 -0.15 14.42 3.55
C GLY A 58 0.09 15.93 3.55
N VAL A 59 0.29 16.49 2.37
CA VAL A 59 0.51 17.92 2.15
C VAL A 59 -0.71 18.71 2.63
N ASN A 60 -0.48 19.57 3.62
CA ASN A 60 -1.49 20.34 4.32
C ASN A 60 -1.99 21.50 3.42
N ILE A 61 -3.24 21.43 2.97
CA ILE A 61 -3.89 22.57 2.27
C ILE A 61 -5.09 23.01 3.09
N ALA A 62 -4.95 24.19 3.69
CA ALA A 62 -6.03 24.84 4.42
C ALA A 62 -7.21 25.14 3.50
N ARG A 63 -8.39 24.61 3.84
CA ARG A 63 -9.68 25.09 3.36
C ARG A 63 -10.33 25.91 4.49
N ASP A 64 -11.12 26.92 4.15
CA ASP A 64 -11.72 27.82 5.12
C ASP A 64 -12.63 27.12 6.14
N ASP A 65 -13.16 25.94 5.80
CA ASP A 65 -14.07 25.13 6.60
C ASP A 65 -13.40 23.89 7.23
N VAL A 66 -12.17 23.58 6.85
CA VAL A 66 -11.41 22.41 7.30
C VAL A 66 -9.99 22.83 7.68
N GLU A 67 -9.62 22.50 8.88
CA GLU A 67 -8.26 22.69 9.41
C GLU A 67 -7.64 21.32 9.67
N ALA A 68 -6.63 20.92 8.88
CA ALA A 68 -5.82 19.76 9.16
C ALA A 68 -4.88 20.10 10.33
N LEU A 69 -5.03 19.38 11.44
CA LEU A 69 -4.29 19.65 12.68
C LEU A 69 -3.03 18.78 12.83
N GLY A 70 -2.67 18.04 11.77
CA GLY A 70 -1.63 17.02 11.82
C GLY A 70 -2.08 15.76 12.57
N SER A 71 -1.24 14.71 12.58
CA SER A 71 -1.52 13.45 13.28
C SER A 71 -2.88 12.78 12.94
N GLY A 72 -3.39 12.98 11.73
CA GLY A 72 -4.65 12.36 11.26
C GLY A 72 -5.90 12.94 11.93
N THR A 73 -5.87 14.20 12.35
CA THR A 73 -7.01 14.90 12.94
C THR A 73 -7.40 16.08 12.06
N VAL A 74 -8.69 16.20 11.76
CA VAL A 74 -9.29 17.30 11.00
C VAL A 74 -10.35 17.99 11.84
N ARG A 75 -10.47 19.32 11.72
CA ARG A 75 -11.60 20.07 12.22
C ARG A 75 -12.53 20.40 11.05
N TYR A 76 -13.79 20.00 11.16
CA TYR A 76 -14.84 20.31 10.20
C TYR A 76 -16.04 20.90 10.92
N ASN A 77 -16.53 22.04 10.49
CA ASN A 77 -17.61 22.78 11.17
C ASN A 77 -17.43 22.93 12.69
N GLY A 78 -16.19 23.19 13.13
CA GLY A 78 -15.84 23.35 14.54
C GLY A 78 -15.74 22.06 15.34
N GLN A 79 -16.09 20.91 14.77
CA GLN A 79 -15.94 19.59 15.40
C GLN A 79 -14.65 18.91 14.98
N LEU A 80 -14.03 18.19 15.93
CA LEU A 80 -12.79 17.42 15.68
C LEU A 80 -13.15 16.00 15.25
N TYR A 81 -12.54 15.60 14.15
CA TYR A 81 -12.60 14.24 13.61
C TYR A 81 -11.19 13.67 13.53
N ARG A 82 -11.07 12.40 13.79
CA ARG A 82 -9.82 11.63 13.58
C ARG A 82 -10.07 10.59 12.52
N TYR A 83 -9.11 10.45 11.58
CA TYR A 83 -9.16 9.36 10.64
C TYR A 83 -9.17 8.01 11.35
N ASN A 84 -9.98 7.10 10.84
CA ASN A 84 -10.01 5.74 11.35
C ASN A 84 -8.76 4.99 10.88
N THR A 85 -7.88 4.65 11.80
CA THR A 85 -6.61 3.95 11.52
C THR A 85 -6.80 2.48 11.10
N ASP A 86 -8.01 1.92 11.25
CA ASP A 86 -8.34 0.58 10.77
C ASP A 86 -8.72 0.58 9.27
N ILE A 87 -8.77 1.78 8.64
CA ILE A 87 -9.06 1.97 7.21
C ILE A 87 -7.77 2.23 6.45
N VAL A 88 -7.59 1.51 5.35
CA VAL A 88 -6.54 1.74 4.36
C VAL A 88 -7.19 2.18 3.06
N THR A 89 -6.67 3.26 2.47
CA THR A 89 -7.16 3.79 1.20
C THR A 89 -6.14 3.56 0.09
N ILE A 90 -6.61 3.17 -1.09
CA ILE A 90 -5.78 2.95 -2.27
C ILE A 90 -6.46 3.63 -3.46
N LEU A 91 -5.76 4.50 -4.16
CA LEU A 91 -6.28 5.11 -5.37
C LEU A 91 -5.91 4.27 -6.60
N LEU A 92 -6.94 3.85 -7.33
CA LEU A 92 -6.81 3.12 -8.59
C LEU A 92 -7.19 4.05 -9.73
N MET A 93 -6.30 4.21 -10.72
CA MET A 93 -6.46 5.11 -11.85
C MET A 93 -6.48 4.33 -13.16
N GLY A 94 -7.48 4.56 -13.99
CA GLY A 94 -7.54 4.10 -15.38
C GLY A 94 -7.11 5.22 -16.31
N VAL A 95 -6.05 5.00 -17.07
CA VAL A 95 -5.51 5.97 -18.03
C VAL A 95 -5.95 5.58 -19.43
N ASP A 96 -6.57 6.54 -20.15
CA ASP A 96 -7.06 6.30 -21.52
C ASP A 96 -5.90 6.31 -22.52
N GLU A 97 -5.13 5.23 -22.47
CA GLU A 97 -4.03 4.99 -23.38
C GLU A 97 -3.84 3.49 -23.59
N GLU A 98 -3.41 3.10 -24.80
CA GLU A 98 -3.22 1.68 -25.12
C GLU A 98 -2.09 1.06 -24.27
N VAL A 99 -0.97 1.76 -24.16
CA VAL A 99 0.21 1.36 -23.38
C VAL A 99 0.74 2.54 -22.58
N LYS A 100 1.57 2.27 -21.58
CA LYS A 100 2.23 3.34 -20.81
C LYS A 100 2.98 4.28 -21.76
N GLN A 101 2.67 5.57 -21.65
CA GLN A 101 3.34 6.62 -22.39
C GLN A 101 4.76 6.83 -21.85
N ASP A 102 5.74 6.91 -22.75
CA ASP A 102 7.07 7.40 -22.40
C ASP A 102 7.14 8.89 -22.74
N THR A 103 7.00 9.72 -21.74
CA THR A 103 7.10 11.19 -21.91
C THR A 103 8.54 11.67 -22.06
N GLY A 104 9.53 10.75 -22.01
CA GLY A 104 10.95 11.12 -22.01
C GLY A 104 11.36 11.98 -20.81
N GLY A 105 10.60 11.92 -19.72
CA GLY A 105 10.79 12.75 -18.53
C GLY A 105 10.30 14.20 -18.66
N VAL A 106 9.48 14.49 -19.68
CA VAL A 106 8.84 15.81 -19.86
C VAL A 106 7.52 15.83 -19.11
N TYR A 107 7.36 16.81 -18.23
CA TYR A 107 6.14 17.01 -17.45
C TYR A 107 5.08 17.79 -18.24
N GLY A 108 3.81 17.54 -17.91
CA GLY A 108 2.68 18.23 -18.52
C GLY A 108 2.22 17.68 -19.88
N ASN A 109 2.77 16.56 -20.33
CA ASN A 109 2.41 15.91 -21.60
C ASN A 109 1.84 14.48 -21.42
N ALA A 110 1.56 14.07 -20.19
CA ALA A 110 0.95 12.77 -19.94
C ALA A 110 -0.54 12.77 -20.33
N ASN A 111 -1.11 11.59 -20.56
CA ASN A 111 -2.54 11.42 -20.77
C ASN A 111 -3.32 11.65 -19.46
N GLN A 112 -4.65 11.57 -19.53
CA GLN A 112 -5.55 11.83 -18.42
C GLN A 112 -5.94 10.53 -17.70
N SER A 113 -6.22 10.64 -16.39
CA SER A 113 -6.85 9.55 -15.65
C SER A 113 -8.37 9.65 -15.77
N ASP A 114 -8.95 8.86 -16.66
CA ASP A 114 -10.38 8.92 -16.97
C ASP A 114 -11.24 8.14 -15.99
N ALA A 115 -10.69 7.15 -15.33
CA ALA A 115 -11.31 6.42 -14.26
C ALA A 115 -10.52 6.59 -12.96
N ASN A 116 -11.17 7.06 -11.90
CA ASN A 116 -10.55 7.22 -10.59
C ASN A 116 -11.43 6.52 -9.55
N ILE A 117 -10.89 5.50 -8.92
CA ILE A 117 -11.60 4.69 -7.92
C ILE A 117 -10.79 4.68 -6.63
N LEU A 118 -11.36 5.21 -5.56
CA LEU A 118 -10.79 5.09 -4.22
C LEU A 118 -11.29 3.79 -3.59
N ALA A 119 -10.40 2.83 -3.44
CA ALA A 119 -10.65 1.60 -2.71
C ALA A 119 -10.41 1.86 -1.22
N VAL A 120 -11.44 1.65 -0.40
CA VAL A 120 -11.45 1.86 1.05
C VAL A 120 -11.57 0.50 1.72
N LEU A 121 -10.49 0.04 2.33
CA LEU A 121 -10.42 -1.25 3.01
C LEU A 121 -10.60 -1.05 4.51
N ASP A 122 -11.69 -1.55 5.06
CA ASP A 122 -11.89 -1.65 6.50
C ASP A 122 -11.26 -2.97 7.00
N MET A 123 -10.08 -2.83 7.63
CA MET A 123 -9.30 -3.97 8.10
C MET A 123 -9.95 -4.68 9.30
N ARG A 124 -10.79 -3.97 10.06
CA ARG A 124 -11.49 -4.53 11.22
C ARG A 124 -12.68 -5.38 10.79
N ASN A 125 -13.51 -4.84 9.88
CA ASN A 125 -14.73 -5.50 9.42
C ASN A 125 -14.50 -6.39 8.21
N GLN A 126 -13.28 -6.35 7.62
CA GLN A 126 -12.94 -7.08 6.38
C GLN A 126 -13.85 -6.70 5.21
N GLU A 127 -14.16 -5.42 5.09
CA GLU A 127 -15.00 -4.87 4.06
C GLU A 127 -14.18 -4.03 3.07
N LEU A 128 -14.55 -4.10 1.80
CA LEU A 128 -14.01 -3.29 0.72
C LEU A 128 -15.13 -2.42 0.15
N THR A 129 -14.97 -1.11 0.22
CA THR A 129 -15.82 -0.14 -0.43
C THR A 129 -15.08 0.51 -1.60
N LEU A 130 -15.70 0.57 -2.76
CA LEU A 130 -15.18 1.25 -3.95
C LEU A 130 -15.96 2.55 -4.16
N VAL A 131 -15.23 3.68 -4.13
CA VAL A 131 -15.79 5.01 -4.36
C VAL A 131 -15.32 5.50 -5.71
N SER A 132 -16.24 5.57 -6.68
CA SER A 132 -15.95 6.15 -8.00
C SER A 132 -15.92 7.68 -7.90
N ILE A 133 -14.85 8.29 -8.38
CA ILE A 133 -14.66 9.74 -8.38
C ILE A 133 -14.73 10.23 -9.82
N SER A 134 -15.63 11.19 -10.07
CA SER A 134 -15.78 11.76 -11.43
C SER A 134 -14.44 12.36 -11.90
N ARG A 135 -14.06 12.04 -13.14
CA ARG A 135 -12.91 12.68 -13.81
C ARG A 135 -13.07 14.20 -13.93
N ASP A 136 -14.32 14.68 -13.98
CA ASP A 136 -14.67 16.08 -14.10
C ASP A 136 -14.81 16.80 -12.76
N ALA A 137 -14.56 16.12 -11.63
CA ALA A 137 -14.57 16.76 -10.33
C ALA A 137 -13.57 17.91 -10.30
N MET A 138 -14.04 19.12 -9.99
CA MET A 138 -13.21 20.28 -9.86
C MET A 138 -12.48 20.27 -8.53
N CYS A 139 -11.15 20.24 -8.57
CA CYS A 139 -10.30 20.18 -7.38
C CYS A 139 -9.02 21.01 -7.54
N THR A 140 -8.31 21.21 -6.45
CA THR A 140 -7.03 21.90 -6.46
C THR A 140 -5.93 20.92 -6.88
N LEU A 141 -5.27 21.24 -7.99
CA LEU A 141 -4.18 20.46 -8.59
C LEU A 141 -2.85 21.17 -8.39
N ASP A 142 -1.79 20.40 -8.16
CA ASP A 142 -0.43 20.93 -8.25
C ASP A 142 -0.01 21.04 -9.71
N VAL A 143 0.64 22.16 -10.05
CA VAL A 143 1.19 22.42 -11.38
C VAL A 143 2.71 22.37 -11.29
N LEU A 144 3.31 21.59 -12.19
CA LEU A 144 4.77 21.47 -12.33
C LEU A 144 5.23 22.19 -13.59
N ASP A 145 6.46 22.69 -13.58
CA ASP A 145 7.13 23.13 -14.79
C ASP A 145 7.71 21.93 -15.58
N SER A 146 8.31 22.23 -16.73
CA SER A 146 8.90 21.19 -17.60
C SER A 146 10.06 20.41 -16.97
N THR A 147 10.58 20.88 -15.84
CA THR A 147 11.64 20.20 -15.06
C THR A 147 11.09 19.37 -13.90
N GLY A 148 9.77 19.41 -13.65
CA GLY A 148 9.12 18.74 -12.54
C GLY A 148 9.12 19.54 -11.24
N ALA A 149 9.55 20.80 -11.27
CA ALA A 149 9.48 21.66 -10.10
C ALA A 149 8.06 22.19 -9.90
N HIS A 150 7.58 22.21 -8.66
CA HIS A 150 6.27 22.75 -8.31
C HIS A 150 6.26 24.26 -8.48
N VAL A 151 5.36 24.79 -9.31
CA VAL A 151 5.25 26.22 -9.63
C VAL A 151 3.98 26.87 -9.07
N GLY A 152 3.03 26.07 -8.56
CA GLY A 152 1.80 26.59 -7.97
C GLY A 152 0.67 25.57 -8.02
N THR A 153 -0.54 26.06 -7.78
CA THR A 153 -1.76 25.25 -7.84
C THR A 153 -2.77 25.86 -8.81
N ALA A 154 -3.63 25.02 -9.39
CA ALA A 154 -4.75 25.45 -10.24
C ALA A 154 -6.00 24.70 -9.83
N THR A 155 -7.17 25.33 -10.00
CA THR A 155 -8.46 24.62 -9.86
C THR A 155 -8.87 24.13 -11.24
N ALA A 156 -8.92 22.80 -11.40
CA ALA A 156 -9.27 22.17 -12.68
C ALA A 156 -9.89 20.77 -12.46
N GLN A 157 -10.24 20.10 -13.54
CA GLN A 157 -10.77 18.74 -13.51
C GLN A 157 -9.73 17.75 -12.99
N LEU A 158 -10.17 16.79 -12.18
CA LEU A 158 -9.32 15.77 -11.57
C LEU A 158 -8.48 15.00 -12.60
N ALA A 159 -9.05 14.67 -13.75
CA ALA A 159 -8.36 13.95 -14.82
C ALA A 159 -7.03 14.62 -15.25
N LEU A 160 -6.95 15.96 -15.17
CA LEU A 160 -5.78 16.75 -15.55
C LEU A 160 -4.63 16.62 -14.53
N ALA A 161 -4.90 16.18 -13.30
CA ALA A 161 -3.84 15.99 -12.31
C ALA A 161 -2.78 15.00 -12.82
N TYR A 162 -3.21 13.91 -13.45
CA TYR A 162 -2.32 12.93 -14.05
C TYR A 162 -1.48 13.54 -15.19
N SER A 163 -2.12 14.38 -16.02
CA SER A 163 -1.45 15.00 -17.17
C SER A 163 -0.31 15.95 -16.80
N TYR A 164 -0.38 16.58 -15.63
CA TYR A 164 0.66 17.49 -15.16
C TYR A 164 1.94 16.78 -14.69
N GLY A 165 1.91 15.47 -14.53
CA GLY A 165 3.05 14.64 -14.15
C GLY A 165 3.87 14.15 -15.36
N ASP A 166 4.54 13.03 -15.14
CA ASP A 166 5.48 12.38 -16.06
C ASP A 166 4.88 11.17 -16.81
N GLY A 167 3.59 10.91 -16.65
CA GLY A 167 2.93 9.70 -17.16
C GLY A 167 3.27 8.42 -16.38
N ALA A 168 3.89 8.56 -15.21
CA ALA A 168 4.32 7.44 -14.37
C ALA A 168 4.05 7.73 -12.88
N GLU A 169 5.05 7.57 -12.03
CA GLU A 169 4.94 7.71 -10.58
C GLU A 169 4.48 9.11 -10.18
N ARG A 170 5.11 10.14 -10.75
CA ARG A 170 4.76 11.54 -10.42
C ARG A 170 3.34 11.90 -10.82
N SER A 171 2.83 11.39 -11.93
CA SER A 171 1.42 11.55 -12.33
C SER A 171 0.46 10.92 -11.32
N CYS A 172 0.81 9.74 -10.82
CA CYS A 172 0.03 9.07 -9.78
C CYS A 172 0.04 9.85 -8.45
N GLU A 173 1.20 10.37 -8.04
CA GLU A 173 1.34 11.20 -6.83
C GLU A 173 0.48 12.46 -6.91
N LEU A 174 0.54 13.20 -8.03
CA LEU A 174 -0.26 14.41 -8.24
C LEU A 174 -1.76 14.14 -8.19
N THR A 175 -2.19 13.03 -8.80
CA THR A 175 -3.60 12.63 -8.78
C THR A 175 -4.01 12.22 -7.36
N SER A 176 -3.17 11.47 -6.65
CA SER A 176 -3.43 11.09 -5.25
C SER A 176 -3.51 12.30 -4.33
N ALA A 177 -2.62 13.29 -4.51
CA ALA A 177 -2.67 14.53 -3.75
C ALA A 177 -3.96 15.32 -4.03
N ALA A 178 -4.40 15.38 -5.29
CA ALA A 178 -5.66 16.04 -5.66
C ALA A 178 -6.88 15.34 -5.04
N VAL A 179 -6.91 14.00 -5.06
CA VAL A 179 -7.98 13.22 -4.43
C VAL A 179 -7.93 13.36 -2.91
N SER A 180 -6.76 13.30 -2.29
CA SER A 180 -6.59 13.52 -0.85
C SER A 180 -7.23 14.85 -0.42
N ARG A 181 -6.92 15.94 -1.12
CA ARG A 181 -7.52 17.27 -0.87
C ARG A 181 -9.03 17.30 -1.07
N LEU A 182 -9.54 16.58 -2.07
CA LEU A 182 -10.98 16.50 -2.32
C LEU A 182 -11.72 15.86 -1.14
N PHE A 183 -11.07 14.94 -0.42
CA PHE A 183 -11.56 14.24 0.77
C PHE A 183 -10.97 14.77 2.07
N TYR A 184 -10.70 16.09 2.17
CA TYR A 184 -10.23 16.77 3.38
C TYR A 184 -8.90 16.22 3.92
N ASP A 185 -7.93 16.10 3.03
CA ASP A 185 -6.58 15.57 3.32
C ASP A 185 -6.61 14.12 3.84
N LEU A 186 -7.55 13.32 3.30
CA LEU A 186 -7.60 11.89 3.57
C LEU A 186 -6.27 11.25 3.15
N PRO A 187 -5.57 10.53 4.05
CA PRO A 187 -4.37 9.81 3.68
C PRO A 187 -4.64 8.79 2.57
N ILE A 188 -3.84 8.82 1.50
CA ILE A 188 -3.87 7.84 0.40
C ILE A 188 -2.46 7.28 0.22
N PRO A 189 -2.07 6.31 1.07
CA PRO A 189 -0.70 5.82 1.13
C PRO A 189 -0.31 4.89 -0.02
N ALA A 190 -1.28 4.48 -0.84
CA ALA A 190 -1.01 3.59 -1.97
C ALA A 190 -1.86 3.99 -3.19
N TYR A 191 -1.29 3.81 -4.35
CA TYR A 191 -1.94 4.07 -5.63
C TYR A 191 -1.47 3.09 -6.71
N GLY A 192 -2.23 2.98 -7.78
CA GLY A 192 -1.85 2.26 -8.98
C GLY A 192 -2.57 2.82 -10.21
N SER A 193 -1.89 2.81 -11.35
CA SER A 193 -2.48 3.15 -12.64
C SER A 193 -2.47 1.96 -13.57
N ILE A 194 -3.50 1.83 -14.39
CA ILE A 194 -3.65 0.80 -15.39
C ILE A 194 -4.02 1.41 -16.73
N TYR A 195 -3.41 0.92 -17.79
CA TYR A 195 -3.66 1.28 -19.19
C TYR A 195 -4.54 0.24 -19.85
N MET A 196 -5.11 0.53 -21.03
CA MET A 196 -6.03 -0.37 -21.72
C MET A 196 -5.47 -1.77 -21.96
N GLN A 197 -4.19 -1.87 -22.36
CA GLN A 197 -3.53 -3.17 -22.50
C GLN A 197 -3.37 -3.89 -21.16
N GLY A 198 -3.11 -3.16 -20.10
CA GLY A 198 -3.00 -3.72 -18.74
C GLY A 198 -4.33 -4.31 -18.26
N ILE A 199 -5.46 -3.68 -18.60
CA ILE A 199 -6.80 -4.20 -18.29
C ILE A 199 -7.00 -5.55 -18.96
N ARG A 200 -6.64 -5.69 -20.24
CA ARG A 200 -6.73 -7.00 -20.97
C ARG A 200 -5.90 -8.06 -20.26
N GLN A 201 -4.64 -7.75 -19.91
CA GLN A 201 -3.76 -8.69 -19.21
C GLN A 201 -4.31 -9.08 -17.83
N LEU A 202 -4.89 -8.13 -17.11
CA LEU A 202 -5.51 -8.40 -15.81
C LEU A 202 -6.71 -9.33 -15.97
N VAL A 203 -7.60 -9.06 -16.91
CA VAL A 203 -8.78 -9.89 -17.21
C VAL A 203 -8.35 -11.30 -17.62
N ASP A 204 -7.36 -11.44 -18.48
CA ASP A 204 -6.82 -12.73 -18.92
C ASP A 204 -6.24 -13.52 -17.73
N SER A 205 -5.59 -12.84 -16.78
CA SER A 205 -4.96 -13.47 -15.61
C SER A 205 -5.96 -14.11 -14.65
N VAL A 206 -7.19 -13.61 -14.63
CA VAL A 206 -8.30 -14.16 -13.81
C VAL A 206 -9.23 -15.11 -14.59
N GLY A 207 -8.85 -15.47 -15.82
CA GLY A 207 -9.63 -16.40 -16.65
C GLY A 207 -10.75 -15.76 -17.45
N GLY A 208 -10.75 -14.45 -17.60
CA GLY A 208 -11.77 -13.69 -18.31
C GLY A 208 -12.92 -13.23 -17.41
N VAL A 209 -13.74 -12.32 -17.95
CA VAL A 209 -15.01 -11.88 -17.34
C VAL A 209 -16.14 -11.99 -18.37
N THR A 210 -17.30 -12.46 -17.92
CA THR A 210 -18.49 -12.52 -18.76
C THR A 210 -19.36 -11.32 -18.47
N VAL A 211 -19.66 -10.53 -19.50
CA VAL A 211 -20.54 -9.35 -19.40
C VAL A 211 -21.74 -9.58 -20.30
N THR A 212 -22.94 -9.34 -19.76
CA THR A 212 -24.18 -9.30 -20.54
C THR A 212 -24.53 -7.83 -20.72
N PRO A 213 -24.39 -7.26 -21.92
CA PRO A 213 -24.80 -5.88 -22.15
C PRO A 213 -26.34 -5.77 -22.06
N ASP A 214 -26.82 -4.68 -21.51
CA ASP A 214 -28.23 -4.32 -21.42
C ASP A 214 -28.75 -3.87 -22.79
#